data_414e2685bb8dea4d27501790d97f1e58
#
_entry.id   414e2685bb8dea4d27501790d97f1e58
#
_cell.length_a   1.000
_cell.length_b   1.000
_cell.length_c   1.000
_cell.angle_alpha   90.00
_cell.angle_beta   90.00
_cell.angle_gamma   90.00
#
_symmetry.space_group_name_H-M   'P 1'
#
loop_
_entity.id
_entity.type
_entity.pdbx_description
1 polymer ?
#
loop_
_entity_poly.entity_id
_entity_poly.type
_entity_poly.pdbx_seq_one_letter_code
_entity_poly.pdbx_strand_id
1 'polypeptide(L)'
;LSDHRRVPKRRILLAGAGAAALAAGALTVTTANAAPEAPSVKTLSSGSASKLASKLTSDIKGDAGAYYDAKAKQLVVNVTDDAAKEKVEAAGARARVVQHTLSQLTSAKKTLTEDDVTGTARAVDVKANKVVVTADSTVKGAELAELKKQLKAEGGKVELKRTEGKFTTKIAGGDAIWGDGGRCSLGFNVTTADGKPGFLTAGHCTTAISSWSDSQGGQPIAESGEGKFPGNDYGIATYTGDTDHPSEVDLYDGSTQAISGAGEAEVGQKVTRSGSTTQVHDGTVKALDASVSYPEGTVEGLIQTDVCAEPGDSGGSLFAGDKALGLTSGGSGDCSSGGETYFQPVPAALDALGATIG
;
A
#
# COMPACT_ATOMS: atom_id res chain seq x y z
N LEU A 1 -44.37 44.56 -30.73
CA LEU A 1 -44.40 44.14 -32.13
C LEU A 1 -43.95 42.69 -32.13
N SER A 2 -44.92 41.71 -32.04
CA SER A 2 -45.53 41.06 -33.22
C SER A 2 -44.46 40.25 -33.96
N ASP A 3 -44.53 38.92 -34.07
CA ASP A 3 -45.60 38.25 -34.75
C ASP A 3 -45.57 36.73 -34.54
N HIS A 4 -46.73 36.14 -34.48
CA HIS A 4 -47.02 34.71 -34.41
C HIS A 4 -46.87 34.04 -35.79
N ARG A 5 -46.41 32.81 -35.88
CA ARG A 5 -46.96 31.85 -36.86
C ARG A 5 -47.01 30.41 -36.31
N ARG A 6 -48.24 29.96 -36.14
CA ARG A 6 -48.66 28.55 -36.01
C ARG A 6 -48.74 27.92 -37.41
N VAL A 7 -48.45 26.65 -37.54
CA VAL A 7 -48.90 25.78 -38.64
C VAL A 7 -49.11 24.33 -38.12
N PRO A 8 -50.01 23.54 -38.75
CA PRO A 8 -50.96 22.73 -37.98
C PRO A 8 -50.72 21.20 -38.04
N LYS A 9 -51.48 20.52 -37.16
CA LYS A 9 -51.66 19.07 -37.09
C LYS A 9 -52.38 18.53 -38.35
N ARG A 10 -51.93 17.43 -38.94
CA ARG A 10 -52.75 16.54 -39.80
C ARG A 10 -52.88 15.18 -39.12
N ARG A 11 -54.10 14.86 -38.75
CA ARG A 11 -54.62 13.52 -38.49
C ARG A 11 -55.01 12.88 -39.87
N ILE A 12 -54.65 11.61 -40.00
CA ILE A 12 -55.33 10.75 -40.98
C ILE A 12 -55.72 9.47 -40.26
N LEU A 13 -57.04 9.30 -40.18
CA LEU A 13 -57.73 8.06 -39.87
C LEU A 13 -57.97 7.34 -41.19
N LEU A 14 -57.78 6.03 -41.22
CA LEU A 14 -58.54 5.17 -42.12
C LEU A 14 -58.64 3.75 -41.56
N ALA A 15 -59.86 3.32 -41.43
CA ALA A 15 -60.27 1.98 -41.03
C ALA A 15 -60.34 1.06 -42.29
N GLY A 16 -60.23 -0.22 -42.09
CA GLY A 16 -60.49 -1.20 -43.14
C GLY A 16 -60.34 -2.64 -42.70
N ALA A 17 -61.47 -3.29 -42.67
CA ALA A 17 -61.88 -4.61 -42.26
C ALA A 17 -61.15 -5.81 -42.89
N GLY A 18 -60.96 -6.86 -42.09
CA GLY A 18 -61.45 -8.22 -42.26
C GLY A 18 -60.79 -9.16 -43.27
N ALA A 19 -60.20 -10.24 -42.70
CA ALA A 19 -60.49 -11.62 -43.09
C ALA A 19 -59.74 -12.61 -42.22
N ALA A 20 -60.47 -13.51 -41.59
CA ALA A 20 -59.96 -14.65 -40.89
C ALA A 20 -59.48 -15.73 -41.86
N ALA A 21 -58.24 -16.22 -41.68
CA ALA A 21 -57.80 -17.49 -42.27
C ALA A 21 -57.06 -18.27 -41.21
N LEU A 22 -57.69 -19.37 -40.76
CA LEU A 22 -57.06 -20.40 -39.93
C LEU A 22 -56.04 -21.17 -40.75
N ALA A 23 -54.78 -21.00 -40.47
CA ALA A 23 -53.71 -21.88 -40.92
C ALA A 23 -52.96 -22.43 -39.68
N ALA A 24 -53.13 -23.72 -39.48
CA ALA A 24 -52.33 -24.48 -38.50
C ALA A 24 -50.87 -24.49 -38.95
N GLY A 25 -50.05 -23.63 -38.36
CA GLY A 25 -48.60 -23.59 -38.56
C GLY A 25 -47.90 -24.14 -37.32
N ALA A 26 -47.12 -25.20 -37.54
CA ALA A 26 -46.27 -25.81 -36.54
C ALA A 26 -45.39 -24.75 -35.85
N LEU A 27 -45.50 -24.63 -34.54
CA LEU A 27 -44.56 -23.87 -33.72
C LEU A 27 -43.20 -24.60 -33.72
N THR A 28 -42.33 -24.24 -34.65
CA THR A 28 -40.90 -24.53 -34.49
C THR A 28 -40.38 -23.61 -33.38
N VAL A 29 -40.24 -24.18 -32.19
CA VAL A 29 -39.45 -23.55 -31.11
C VAL A 29 -37.99 -23.55 -31.60
N THR A 30 -37.58 -22.47 -32.20
CA THR A 30 -36.14 -22.19 -32.35
C THR A 30 -35.63 -21.89 -30.97
N THR A 31 -34.99 -22.89 -30.34
CA THR A 31 -34.13 -22.64 -29.21
C THR A 31 -33.00 -21.73 -29.70
N ALA A 32 -33.14 -20.45 -29.48
CA ALA A 32 -32.03 -19.53 -29.61
C ALA A 32 -31.01 -20.01 -28.55
N ASN A 33 -29.94 -20.69 -29.01
CA ASN A 33 -28.74 -20.86 -28.23
C ASN A 33 -28.23 -19.44 -28.00
N ALA A 34 -28.61 -18.83 -26.86
CA ALA A 34 -27.92 -17.65 -26.36
C ALA A 34 -26.44 -18.04 -26.21
N ALA A 35 -25.59 -17.42 -27.01
CA ALA A 35 -24.16 -17.54 -26.79
C ALA A 35 -23.88 -17.21 -25.29
N PRO A 36 -23.03 -17.94 -24.61
CA PRO A 36 -22.70 -17.63 -23.23
C PRO A 36 -22.26 -16.16 -23.15
N GLU A 37 -22.97 -15.40 -22.34
CA GLU A 37 -22.67 -13.99 -22.11
C GLU A 37 -21.24 -13.92 -21.59
N ALA A 38 -20.39 -13.11 -22.23
CA ALA A 38 -19.01 -12.95 -21.82
C ALA A 38 -18.96 -12.53 -20.33
N PRO A 39 -18.11 -13.14 -19.50
CA PRO A 39 -18.08 -12.85 -18.08
C PRO A 39 -17.83 -11.37 -17.84
N SER A 40 -18.78 -10.71 -17.18
CA SER A 40 -18.68 -9.27 -16.89
C SER A 40 -17.78 -9.04 -15.68
N VAL A 41 -16.86 -8.07 -15.77
CA VAL A 41 -16.01 -7.68 -14.66
C VAL A 41 -16.85 -7.09 -13.53
N LYS A 42 -16.69 -7.63 -12.31
CA LYS A 42 -17.48 -7.25 -11.13
C LYS A 42 -16.95 -5.96 -10.50
N THR A 43 -17.89 -5.14 -10.03
CA THR A 43 -17.58 -4.04 -9.11
C THR A 43 -17.42 -4.60 -7.69
N LEU A 44 -16.29 -4.33 -7.04
CA LEU A 44 -15.92 -4.89 -5.74
C LEU A 44 -15.57 -3.78 -4.75
N SER A 45 -15.73 -4.04 -3.45
CA SER A 45 -15.03 -3.31 -2.41
C SER A 45 -13.55 -3.75 -2.36
N SER A 46 -12.65 -2.96 -1.76
CA SER A 46 -11.25 -3.35 -1.59
C SER A 46 -11.10 -4.69 -0.88
N GLY A 47 -11.77 -4.89 0.26
CA GLY A 47 -11.70 -6.14 1.01
C GLY A 47 -12.29 -7.36 0.26
N SER A 48 -13.30 -7.16 -0.61
CA SER A 48 -13.80 -8.24 -1.48
C SER A 48 -12.81 -8.54 -2.61
N ALA A 49 -12.13 -7.51 -3.11
CA ALA A 49 -11.09 -7.65 -4.13
C ALA A 49 -9.88 -8.40 -3.58
N SER A 50 -9.43 -8.10 -2.35
CA SER A 50 -8.32 -8.79 -1.68
C SER A 50 -8.59 -10.28 -1.51
N LYS A 51 -9.78 -10.65 -1.00
CA LYS A 51 -10.19 -12.07 -0.87
C LYS A 51 -10.21 -12.80 -2.21
N LEU A 52 -10.70 -12.15 -3.26
CA LEU A 52 -10.71 -12.73 -4.61
C LEU A 52 -9.30 -12.83 -5.18
N ALA A 53 -8.45 -11.82 -4.95
CA ALA A 53 -7.04 -11.82 -5.37
C ALA A 53 -6.30 -13.01 -4.75
N SER A 54 -6.33 -13.18 -3.43
CA SER A 54 -5.68 -14.29 -2.73
C SER A 54 -6.08 -15.66 -3.28
N LYS A 55 -7.37 -15.84 -3.60
CA LYS A 55 -7.86 -17.08 -4.21
C LYS A 55 -7.30 -17.28 -5.62
N LEU A 56 -7.34 -16.25 -6.47
CA LEU A 56 -6.93 -16.36 -7.87
C LEU A 56 -5.42 -16.56 -8.00
N THR A 57 -4.61 -15.84 -7.22
CA THR A 57 -3.15 -15.95 -7.27
C THR A 57 -2.65 -17.31 -6.79
N SER A 58 -3.37 -17.98 -5.85
CA SER A 58 -3.06 -19.36 -5.47
C SER A 58 -3.41 -20.40 -6.52
N ASP A 59 -4.43 -20.14 -7.35
CA ASP A 59 -4.98 -21.09 -8.32
C ASP A 59 -4.35 -20.97 -9.73
N ILE A 60 -3.56 -19.90 -9.97
CA ILE A 60 -2.98 -19.59 -11.28
C ILE A 60 -1.50 -19.95 -11.31
N LYS A 61 -1.09 -20.76 -12.27
CA LYS A 61 0.32 -20.97 -12.55
C LYS A 61 0.90 -19.72 -13.22
N GLY A 62 2.05 -19.25 -12.74
CA GLY A 62 2.68 -18.05 -13.29
C GLY A 62 2.01 -16.75 -12.82
N ASP A 63 1.58 -16.71 -11.54
CA ASP A 63 1.09 -15.49 -10.90
C ASP A 63 2.02 -14.31 -11.19
N ALA A 64 1.46 -13.20 -11.63
CA ALA A 64 2.17 -11.97 -11.95
C ALA A 64 1.70 -10.78 -11.09
N GLY A 65 1.00 -11.08 -9.98
CA GLY A 65 0.49 -10.13 -9.02
C GLY A 65 -0.89 -9.58 -9.36
N ALA A 66 -1.50 -8.92 -8.39
CA ALA A 66 -2.81 -8.31 -8.53
C ALA A 66 -2.85 -6.95 -7.85
N TYR A 67 -3.80 -6.11 -8.25
CA TYR A 67 -4.05 -4.83 -7.60
C TYR A 67 -5.51 -4.39 -7.74
N TYR A 68 -5.96 -3.58 -6.80
CA TYR A 68 -7.28 -2.99 -6.84
C TYR A 68 -7.26 -1.65 -7.58
N ASP A 69 -8.10 -1.52 -8.60
CA ASP A 69 -8.34 -0.25 -9.27
C ASP A 69 -9.48 0.49 -8.54
N ALA A 70 -9.12 1.44 -7.68
CA ALA A 70 -10.08 2.17 -6.86
C ALA A 70 -11.04 3.04 -7.68
N LYS A 71 -10.63 3.53 -8.87
CA LYS A 71 -11.51 4.33 -9.73
C LYS A 71 -12.57 3.46 -10.40
N ALA A 72 -12.16 2.33 -10.94
CA ALA A 72 -13.06 1.37 -11.56
C ALA A 72 -13.78 0.48 -10.55
N LYS A 73 -13.33 0.45 -9.30
CA LYS A 73 -13.74 -0.48 -8.24
C LYS A 73 -13.61 -1.94 -8.71
N GLN A 74 -12.51 -2.29 -9.34
CA GLN A 74 -12.27 -3.59 -9.95
C GLN A 74 -10.98 -4.20 -9.45
N LEU A 75 -10.96 -5.52 -9.29
CA LEU A 75 -9.72 -6.28 -9.13
C LEU A 75 -9.07 -6.44 -10.50
N VAL A 76 -7.80 -6.10 -10.63
CA VAL A 76 -6.96 -6.39 -11.79
C VAL A 76 -5.95 -7.46 -11.40
N VAL A 77 -5.92 -8.57 -12.14
CA VAL A 77 -4.97 -9.67 -11.94
C VAL A 77 -4.07 -9.78 -13.16
N ASN A 78 -2.77 -9.65 -12.95
CA ASN A 78 -1.78 -9.85 -13.98
C ASN A 78 -1.57 -11.35 -14.23
N VAL A 79 -1.50 -11.73 -15.49
CA VAL A 79 -1.34 -13.11 -15.94
C VAL A 79 -0.31 -13.18 -17.07
N THR A 80 0.30 -14.32 -17.29
CA THR A 80 1.33 -14.49 -18.33
C THR A 80 0.85 -15.30 -19.54
N ASP A 81 -0.37 -15.85 -19.49
CA ASP A 81 -0.94 -16.65 -20.58
C ASP A 81 -2.47 -16.51 -20.66
N ASP A 82 -3.02 -16.97 -21.79
CA ASP A 82 -4.47 -16.86 -22.07
C ASP A 82 -5.30 -17.81 -21.19
N ALA A 83 -4.79 -18.97 -20.78
CA ALA A 83 -5.53 -19.90 -19.92
C ALA A 83 -5.73 -19.30 -18.51
N ALA A 84 -4.73 -18.62 -17.99
CA ALA A 84 -4.85 -17.85 -16.74
C ALA A 84 -5.79 -16.65 -16.90
N LYS A 85 -5.74 -15.95 -18.06
CA LYS A 85 -6.65 -14.85 -18.37
C LYS A 85 -8.11 -15.31 -18.34
N GLU A 86 -8.45 -16.39 -18.99
CA GLU A 86 -9.81 -16.93 -18.99
C GLU A 86 -10.32 -17.27 -17.58
N LYS A 87 -9.47 -17.84 -16.73
CA LYS A 87 -9.81 -18.13 -15.32
C LYS A 87 -10.12 -16.85 -14.52
N VAL A 88 -9.31 -15.82 -14.69
CA VAL A 88 -9.50 -14.53 -14.01
C VAL A 88 -10.81 -13.87 -14.46
N GLU A 89 -11.06 -13.83 -15.76
CA GLU A 89 -12.27 -13.24 -16.33
C GLU A 89 -13.53 -14.03 -15.93
N ALA A 90 -13.47 -15.36 -15.91
CA ALA A 90 -14.55 -16.21 -15.43
C ALA A 90 -14.89 -15.97 -13.94
N ALA A 91 -13.91 -15.60 -13.12
CA ALA A 91 -14.14 -15.22 -11.73
C ALA A 91 -14.74 -13.81 -11.56
N GLY A 92 -14.79 -13.03 -12.64
CA GLY A 92 -15.31 -11.66 -12.65
C GLY A 92 -14.28 -10.60 -12.25
N ALA A 93 -12.98 -10.91 -12.35
CA ALA A 93 -11.89 -9.95 -12.23
C ALA A 93 -11.40 -9.52 -13.63
N ARG A 94 -10.71 -8.41 -13.72
CA ARG A 94 -10.07 -7.96 -14.94
C ARG A 94 -8.70 -8.62 -15.08
N ALA A 95 -8.50 -9.37 -16.16
CA ALA A 95 -7.18 -9.90 -16.48
C ALA A 95 -6.35 -8.88 -17.27
N ARG A 96 -5.04 -8.89 -17.02
CA ARG A 96 -4.05 -8.14 -17.78
C ARG A 96 -2.87 -9.05 -18.10
N VAL A 97 -2.64 -9.30 -19.38
CA VAL A 97 -1.49 -10.08 -19.83
C VAL A 97 -0.22 -9.23 -19.71
N VAL A 98 0.80 -9.77 -19.05
CA VAL A 98 2.08 -9.14 -18.77
C VAL A 98 3.23 -10.08 -19.10
N GLN A 99 4.47 -9.54 -19.11
CA GLN A 99 5.65 -10.31 -19.52
C GLN A 99 6.30 -11.13 -18.41
N HIS A 100 6.21 -10.66 -17.15
CA HIS A 100 6.98 -11.20 -16.04
C HIS A 100 6.07 -11.74 -14.96
N THR A 101 6.37 -12.94 -14.44
CA THR A 101 5.72 -13.47 -13.24
C THR A 101 6.21 -12.70 -11.99
N LEU A 102 5.43 -12.75 -10.92
CA LEU A 102 5.82 -12.17 -9.63
C LEU A 102 7.12 -12.82 -9.11
N SER A 103 7.27 -14.13 -9.27
CA SER A 103 8.49 -14.86 -8.91
C SER A 103 9.72 -14.35 -9.66
N GLN A 104 9.62 -14.09 -10.98
CA GLN A 104 10.72 -13.52 -11.76
C GLN A 104 11.09 -12.11 -11.28
N LEU A 105 10.11 -11.28 -10.98
CA LEU A 105 10.35 -9.93 -10.46
C LEU A 105 10.94 -9.95 -9.05
N THR A 106 10.43 -10.83 -8.18
CA THR A 106 10.98 -11.01 -6.82
C THR A 106 12.42 -11.50 -6.85
N SER A 107 12.75 -12.45 -7.76
CA SER A 107 14.12 -12.90 -7.94
C SER A 107 15.03 -11.78 -8.43
N ALA A 108 14.59 -10.97 -9.41
CA ALA A 108 15.34 -9.82 -9.88
C ALA A 108 15.55 -8.77 -8.76
N LYS A 109 14.50 -8.49 -7.96
CA LYS A 109 14.63 -7.62 -6.79
C LYS A 109 15.68 -8.15 -5.81
N LYS A 110 15.66 -9.45 -5.51
CA LYS A 110 16.63 -10.09 -4.60
C LYS A 110 18.06 -9.96 -5.11
N THR A 111 18.32 -10.27 -6.38
CA THR A 111 19.67 -10.10 -6.99
C THR A 111 20.18 -8.66 -6.83
N LEU A 112 19.32 -7.67 -7.08
CA LEU A 112 19.68 -6.26 -6.94
C LEU A 112 19.88 -5.82 -5.48
N THR A 113 19.33 -6.55 -4.50
CA THR A 113 19.53 -6.27 -3.08
C THR A 113 20.86 -6.84 -2.58
N GLU A 114 21.34 -7.94 -3.16
CA GLU A 114 22.63 -8.55 -2.80
C GLU A 114 23.83 -7.67 -3.20
N ASP A 115 23.68 -6.85 -4.27
CA ASP A 115 24.67 -5.89 -4.75
C ASP A 115 24.35 -4.45 -4.28
N ASP A 116 24.13 -4.27 -3.00
CA ASP A 116 23.49 -3.10 -2.40
C ASP A 116 24.23 -1.76 -2.69
N VAL A 117 23.49 -0.77 -3.20
CA VAL A 117 23.95 0.61 -3.37
C VAL A 117 23.19 1.50 -2.39
N THR A 118 23.92 2.08 -1.44
CA THR A 118 23.36 3.05 -0.48
C THR A 118 22.63 4.18 -1.21
N GLY A 119 21.49 4.63 -0.70
CA GLY A 119 20.65 5.65 -1.34
C GLY A 119 19.74 5.09 -2.44
N THR A 120 19.44 3.78 -2.36
CA THR A 120 18.49 3.14 -3.29
C THR A 120 17.35 2.45 -2.56
N ALA A 121 16.18 2.45 -3.20
CA ALA A 121 15.00 1.69 -2.79
C ALA A 121 14.53 0.80 -3.93
N ARG A 122 13.96 -0.36 -3.61
CA ARG A 122 13.53 -1.36 -4.59
C ARG A 122 12.17 -1.91 -4.26
N ALA A 123 11.25 -1.87 -5.21
CA ALA A 123 9.91 -2.43 -5.06
C ALA A 123 9.46 -3.14 -6.33
N VAL A 124 8.64 -4.19 -6.17
CA VAL A 124 7.91 -4.76 -7.29
C VAL A 124 6.67 -3.92 -7.54
N ASP A 125 6.65 -3.18 -8.66
CA ASP A 125 5.46 -2.48 -9.13
C ASP A 125 4.62 -3.44 -9.97
N VAL A 126 3.57 -3.98 -9.37
CA VAL A 126 2.65 -4.91 -10.06
C VAL A 126 1.88 -4.21 -11.19
N LYS A 127 1.66 -2.88 -11.10
CA LYS A 127 1.01 -2.11 -12.18
C LYS A 127 1.94 -1.92 -13.37
N ALA A 128 3.21 -1.66 -13.16
CA ALA A 128 4.21 -1.58 -14.21
C ALA A 128 4.67 -2.96 -14.68
N ASN A 129 4.47 -4.02 -13.90
CA ASN A 129 5.03 -5.37 -14.05
C ASN A 129 6.58 -5.31 -14.13
N LYS A 130 7.17 -4.57 -13.20
CA LYS A 130 8.62 -4.35 -13.11
C LYS A 130 9.08 -4.24 -11.67
N VAL A 131 10.36 -4.46 -11.45
CA VAL A 131 11.06 -3.95 -10.26
C VAL A 131 11.40 -2.50 -10.53
N VAL A 132 10.87 -1.59 -9.73
CA VAL A 132 11.25 -0.18 -9.74
C VAL A 132 12.39 0.01 -8.74
N VAL A 133 13.52 0.50 -9.22
CA VAL A 133 14.65 0.91 -8.38
C VAL A 133 14.69 2.43 -8.38
N THR A 134 14.46 3.01 -7.20
CA THR A 134 14.56 4.46 -6.99
C THR A 134 15.94 4.77 -6.42
N ALA A 135 16.69 5.64 -7.06
CA ALA A 135 17.97 6.11 -6.56
C ALA A 135 17.89 7.60 -6.21
N ASP A 136 18.32 7.94 -5.02
CA ASP A 136 18.29 9.29 -4.48
C ASP A 136 19.38 10.21 -5.07
N SER A 137 19.44 11.46 -4.63
CA SER A 137 20.37 12.46 -5.15
C SER A 137 21.84 12.17 -4.81
N THR A 138 22.12 11.33 -3.81
CA THR A 138 23.49 10.96 -3.42
C THR A 138 24.10 9.94 -4.38
N VAL A 139 23.28 9.07 -4.99
CA VAL A 139 23.74 8.08 -5.98
C VAL A 139 24.10 8.76 -7.29
N LYS A 140 25.39 8.99 -7.52
CA LYS A 140 25.92 9.73 -8.71
C LYS A 140 27.28 9.17 -9.13
N GLY A 141 27.80 9.69 -10.25
CA GLY A 141 29.14 9.32 -10.72
C GLY A 141 29.31 7.81 -10.95
N ALA A 142 30.32 7.23 -10.35
CA ALA A 142 30.68 5.81 -10.49
C ALA A 142 29.59 4.88 -9.91
N GLU A 143 29.00 5.22 -8.77
CA GLU A 143 27.93 4.44 -8.13
C GLU A 143 26.70 4.34 -9.03
N LEU A 144 26.29 5.47 -9.63
CA LEU A 144 25.17 5.47 -10.57
C LEU A 144 25.49 4.67 -11.85
N ALA A 145 26.74 4.69 -12.30
CA ALA A 145 27.15 3.91 -13.45
C ALA A 145 27.14 2.40 -13.17
N GLU A 146 27.60 1.99 -11.98
CA GLU A 146 27.55 0.60 -11.56
C GLU A 146 26.09 0.13 -11.35
N LEU A 147 25.26 0.93 -10.66
CA LEU A 147 23.84 0.65 -10.53
C LEU A 147 23.19 0.42 -11.91
N LYS A 148 23.40 1.31 -12.87
CA LYS A 148 22.87 1.17 -14.24
C LYS A 148 23.34 -0.12 -14.92
N LYS A 149 24.59 -0.56 -14.67
CA LYS A 149 25.14 -1.81 -15.21
C LYS A 149 24.42 -3.03 -14.62
N GLN A 150 24.20 -3.05 -13.28
CA GLN A 150 23.42 -4.09 -12.59
C GLN A 150 21.99 -4.17 -13.14
N LEU A 151 21.30 -3.01 -13.25
CA LEU A 151 19.94 -2.95 -13.79
C LEU A 151 19.85 -3.46 -15.23
N LYS A 152 20.87 -3.18 -16.05
CA LYS A 152 20.94 -3.67 -17.43
C LYS A 152 21.06 -5.21 -17.51
N ALA A 153 21.73 -5.85 -16.54
CA ALA A 153 21.85 -7.31 -16.48
C ALA A 153 20.48 -7.98 -16.23
N GLU A 154 19.56 -7.34 -15.50
CA GLU A 154 18.20 -7.82 -15.26
C GLU A 154 17.24 -7.58 -16.45
N GLY A 155 17.67 -6.86 -17.47
CA GLY A 155 16.91 -6.64 -18.70
C GLY A 155 15.63 -5.85 -18.50
N GLY A 156 14.57 -6.23 -19.25
CA GLY A 156 13.28 -5.51 -19.24
C GLY A 156 12.47 -5.61 -17.94
N LYS A 157 12.93 -6.41 -16.96
CA LYS A 157 12.27 -6.59 -15.65
C LYS A 157 12.41 -5.39 -14.72
N VAL A 158 13.34 -4.46 -14.98
CA VAL A 158 13.73 -3.40 -14.06
C VAL A 158 13.55 -2.02 -14.68
N GLU A 159 13.19 -1.03 -13.86
CA GLU A 159 13.11 0.37 -14.21
C GLU A 159 13.84 1.21 -13.16
N LEU A 160 14.69 2.16 -13.60
CA LEU A 160 15.35 3.13 -12.72
C LEU A 160 14.53 4.41 -12.65
N LYS A 161 14.19 4.83 -11.44
CA LYS A 161 13.67 6.16 -11.13
C LYS A 161 14.72 6.97 -10.36
N ARG A 162 14.61 8.28 -10.45
CA ARG A 162 15.42 9.21 -9.65
C ARG A 162 14.52 10.02 -8.73
N THR A 163 15.00 10.28 -7.52
CA THR A 163 14.38 11.26 -6.62
C THR A 163 15.39 12.34 -6.25
N GLU A 164 14.92 13.54 -5.96
CA GLU A 164 15.77 14.70 -5.62
C GLU A 164 16.18 14.67 -4.14
N GLY A 165 15.41 14.04 -3.28
CA GLY A 165 15.72 13.90 -1.86
C GLY A 165 16.87 12.93 -1.58
N LYS A 166 17.13 12.67 -0.31
CA LYS A 166 18.04 11.65 0.20
C LYS A 166 17.25 10.65 1.04
N PHE A 167 17.50 9.35 0.87
CA PHE A 167 16.99 8.35 1.79
C PHE A 167 17.70 8.44 3.12
N THR A 168 16.95 8.80 4.16
CA THR A 168 17.43 8.89 5.53
C THR A 168 16.41 8.24 6.46
N THR A 169 16.90 7.60 7.53
CA THR A 169 16.03 7.29 8.68
C THR A 169 15.52 8.59 9.26
N LYS A 170 14.28 8.59 9.69
CA LYS A 170 13.65 9.77 10.28
C LYS A 170 13.44 9.51 11.76
N ILE A 171 13.84 10.46 12.61
CA ILE A 171 13.80 10.38 14.06
C ILE A 171 12.73 11.30 14.60
N ALA A 172 11.67 10.76 15.11
CA ALA A 172 10.46 11.26 15.79
C ALA A 172 9.17 11.24 14.97
N GLY A 173 8.01 11.04 15.56
CA GLY A 173 6.73 11.08 14.88
C GLY A 173 5.55 10.56 15.66
N GLY A 174 4.28 10.55 15.37
CA GLY A 174 3.10 10.29 16.19
C GLY A 174 3.01 11.29 17.34
N ASP A 175 2.61 10.91 18.48
CA ASP A 175 2.96 11.71 19.67
C ASP A 175 4.47 11.64 19.88
N ALA A 176 5.10 12.79 20.10
CA ALA A 176 6.55 12.86 20.25
C ALA A 176 7.03 12.04 21.45
N ILE A 177 7.91 11.09 21.23
CA ILE A 177 8.63 10.37 22.26
C ILE A 177 10.09 10.81 22.26
N TRP A 178 10.56 11.26 23.41
CA TRP A 178 11.87 11.87 23.56
C TRP A 178 12.81 10.98 24.35
N GLY A 179 14.06 10.91 23.92
CA GLY A 179 15.12 10.22 24.67
C GLY A 179 16.48 10.88 24.48
N ASP A 180 17.51 10.36 25.14
CA ASP A 180 18.87 10.90 25.05
C ASP A 180 19.39 10.81 23.61
N GLY A 181 19.53 11.99 22.98
CA GLY A 181 20.08 12.14 21.65
C GLY A 181 19.06 12.22 20.52
N GLY A 182 17.75 12.10 20.79
CA GLY A 182 16.78 12.18 19.71
C GLY A 182 15.33 12.24 20.12
N ARG A 183 14.48 12.33 19.09
CA ARG A 183 13.04 12.28 19.21
C ARG A 183 12.50 11.32 18.15
N CYS A 184 11.64 10.41 18.55
CA CYS A 184 10.88 9.53 17.66
C CYS A 184 9.37 9.64 17.94
N SER A 185 8.58 8.82 17.28
CA SER A 185 7.13 8.77 17.46
C SER A 185 6.66 7.49 18.07
N LEU A 186 5.65 7.62 18.85
CA LEU A 186 4.78 6.52 19.18
C LEU A 186 4.03 6.07 17.90
N GLY A 187 4.20 4.83 17.50
CA GLY A 187 3.44 4.25 16.40
C GLY A 187 2.05 3.84 16.86
N PHE A 188 1.97 2.77 17.65
CA PHE A 188 0.70 2.26 18.17
C PHE A 188 0.88 1.75 19.58
N ASN A 189 -0.09 2.03 20.44
CA ASN A 189 -0.18 1.41 21.75
C ASN A 189 -0.52 -0.08 21.62
N VAL A 190 0.15 -0.90 22.41
CA VAL A 190 0.07 -2.36 22.35
C VAL A 190 0.10 -2.96 23.77
N THR A 191 -0.39 -4.19 23.83
CA THR A 191 -0.09 -5.10 24.96
C THR A 191 1.09 -5.99 24.55
N THR A 192 2.16 -6.01 25.36
CA THR A 192 3.37 -6.80 25.11
C THR A 192 3.14 -8.28 25.35
N ALA A 193 4.08 -9.14 24.94
CA ALA A 193 3.99 -10.60 25.11
C ALA A 193 3.82 -11.04 26.59
N ASP A 194 4.33 -10.27 27.54
CA ASP A 194 4.20 -10.51 28.99
C ASP A 194 2.98 -9.80 29.62
N GLY A 195 2.08 -9.25 28.77
CA GLY A 195 0.82 -8.65 29.19
C GLY A 195 0.93 -7.24 29.75
N LYS A 196 2.06 -6.57 29.58
CA LYS A 196 2.26 -5.19 30.02
C LYS A 196 1.86 -4.19 28.94
N PRO A 197 1.48 -2.96 29.31
CA PRO A 197 1.27 -1.90 28.34
C PRO A 197 2.61 -1.42 27.74
N GLY A 198 2.59 -1.14 26.45
CA GLY A 198 3.73 -0.64 25.72
C GLY A 198 3.31 0.05 24.41
N PHE A 199 4.27 0.38 23.58
CA PHE A 199 4.01 0.93 22.26
C PHE A 199 5.04 0.43 21.25
N LEU A 200 4.62 0.39 19.99
CA LEU A 200 5.48 0.18 18.83
C LEU A 200 6.07 1.50 18.34
N THR A 201 7.30 1.46 17.89
CA THR A 201 7.97 2.53 17.15
C THR A 201 8.97 1.92 16.16
N ALA A 202 9.77 2.73 15.47
CA ALA A 202 10.80 2.22 14.57
C ALA A 202 11.95 1.53 15.32
N GLY A 203 12.55 0.54 14.70
CA GLY A 203 13.68 -0.20 15.25
C GLY A 203 14.92 0.67 15.38
N HIS A 204 15.20 1.54 14.40
CA HIS A 204 16.32 2.48 14.49
C HIS A 204 16.17 3.47 15.66
N CYS A 205 14.95 3.71 16.15
CA CYS A 205 14.69 4.49 17.36
C CYS A 205 15.06 3.71 18.62
N THR A 206 14.52 2.48 18.79
CA THR A 206 14.72 1.68 20.01
C THR A 206 16.13 1.13 20.14
N THR A 207 16.85 0.94 19.04
CA THR A 207 18.27 0.54 19.08
C THR A 207 19.20 1.68 19.47
N ALA A 208 18.78 2.94 19.27
CA ALA A 208 19.56 4.14 19.59
C ALA A 208 19.19 4.75 20.95
N ILE A 209 17.95 4.58 21.41
CA ILE A 209 17.38 5.23 22.59
C ILE A 209 16.83 4.16 23.52
N SER A 210 17.30 4.15 24.76
CA SER A 210 16.91 3.15 25.77
C SER A 210 15.73 3.57 26.65
N SER A 211 15.48 4.88 26.79
CA SER A 211 14.45 5.42 27.70
C SER A 211 13.71 6.58 27.05
N TRP A 212 12.41 6.63 27.25
CA TRP A 212 11.50 7.54 26.57
C TRP A 212 10.71 8.40 27.54
N SER A 213 10.50 9.66 27.19
CA SER A 213 9.62 10.62 27.88
C SER A 213 8.61 11.23 26.87
N ASP A 214 7.50 11.73 27.37
CA ASP A 214 6.45 12.43 26.59
C ASP A 214 6.81 13.87 26.22
N SER A 215 7.90 14.38 26.76
CA SER A 215 8.35 15.76 26.54
C SER A 215 9.86 15.86 26.59
N GLN A 216 10.40 16.87 25.92
CA GLN A 216 11.86 17.10 25.91
C GLN A 216 12.36 17.42 27.32
N GLY A 217 13.25 16.55 27.82
CA GLY A 217 13.77 16.65 29.19
C GLY A 217 12.77 16.23 30.28
N GLY A 218 11.65 15.61 29.89
CA GLY A 218 10.65 15.06 30.81
C GLY A 218 11.15 13.83 31.60
N GLN A 219 10.34 13.39 32.55
CA GLN A 219 10.63 12.15 33.28
C GLN A 219 10.40 10.94 32.34
N PRO A 220 11.21 9.88 32.47
CA PRO A 220 11.00 8.66 31.72
C PRO A 220 9.62 8.04 31.99
N ILE A 221 8.92 7.68 30.92
CA ILE A 221 7.61 7.01 30.97
C ILE A 221 7.67 5.59 30.41
N ALA A 222 8.69 5.26 29.61
CA ALA A 222 8.85 3.93 29.02
C ALA A 222 10.33 3.60 28.78
N GLU A 223 10.63 2.30 28.68
CA GLU A 223 11.94 1.76 28.34
C GLU A 223 11.86 0.94 27.06
N SER A 224 12.89 1.07 26.19
CA SER A 224 13.03 0.25 25.00
C SER A 224 13.22 -1.21 25.37
N GLY A 225 12.45 -2.06 24.73
CA GLY A 225 12.58 -3.50 24.74
C GLY A 225 13.28 -4.02 23.48
N GLU A 226 12.74 -5.09 22.92
CA GLU A 226 13.25 -5.68 21.69
C GLU A 226 13.01 -4.75 20.49
N GLY A 227 14.02 -4.66 19.63
CA GLY A 227 13.94 -3.90 18.39
C GLY A 227 14.88 -4.49 17.34
N LYS A 228 14.59 -4.26 16.09
CA LYS A 228 15.39 -4.76 14.97
C LYS A 228 15.60 -3.67 13.92
N PHE A 229 16.87 -3.35 13.70
CA PHE A 229 17.36 -2.47 12.65
C PHE A 229 18.87 -2.70 12.46
N PRO A 230 19.39 -2.84 11.24
CA PRO A 230 18.68 -2.99 9.97
C PRO A 230 18.09 -4.42 9.76
N GLY A 231 17.64 -4.69 8.56
CA GLY A 231 16.91 -5.89 8.13
C GLY A 231 15.41 -5.69 8.18
N ASN A 232 14.89 -5.35 9.34
CA ASN A 232 13.56 -4.77 9.58
C ASN A 232 13.72 -3.42 10.30
N ASP A 233 12.62 -2.71 10.51
CA ASP A 233 12.66 -1.43 11.23
C ASP A 233 11.47 -1.31 12.20
N TYR A 234 11.46 -2.18 13.21
CA TYR A 234 10.47 -2.17 14.28
C TYR A 234 11.13 -2.27 15.66
N GLY A 235 10.48 -1.72 16.65
CA GLY A 235 10.85 -1.87 18.05
C GLY A 235 9.64 -1.66 18.96
N ILE A 236 9.76 -2.16 20.17
CA ILE A 236 8.76 -2.02 21.23
C ILE A 236 9.38 -1.31 22.44
N ALA A 237 8.58 -0.47 23.09
CA ALA A 237 8.90 0.08 24.39
C ALA A 237 7.80 -0.27 25.38
N THR A 238 8.16 -0.54 26.63
CA THR A 238 7.24 -0.89 27.72
C THR A 238 7.09 0.30 28.65
N TYR A 239 5.86 0.68 28.98
CA TYR A 239 5.60 1.73 29.95
C TYR A 239 6.07 1.33 31.37
N THR A 240 6.65 2.30 32.08
CA THR A 240 7.22 2.10 33.43
C THR A 240 6.32 2.62 34.53
N GLY A 241 5.20 3.29 34.22
CA GLY A 241 4.25 3.89 35.17
C GLY A 241 2.84 3.92 34.65
N ASP A 242 1.96 4.58 35.38
CA ASP A 242 0.54 4.79 35.04
C ASP A 242 0.41 5.89 33.95
N THR A 243 0.80 5.58 32.74
CA THR A 243 0.61 6.46 31.57
C THR A 243 -0.73 6.11 30.90
N ASP A 244 -1.56 7.11 30.62
CA ASP A 244 -2.75 6.90 29.79
C ASP A 244 -2.31 6.58 28.35
N HIS A 245 -2.74 5.41 27.84
CA HIS A 245 -2.25 4.83 26.61
C HIS A 245 -3.39 4.21 25.78
N PRO A 246 -4.41 5.03 25.40
CA PRO A 246 -5.52 4.53 24.62
C PRO A 246 -5.05 3.96 23.26
N SER A 247 -5.79 2.99 22.72
CA SER A 247 -5.53 2.44 21.39
C SER A 247 -6.02 3.41 20.30
N GLU A 248 -5.37 4.54 20.18
CA GLU A 248 -5.75 5.66 19.31
C GLU A 248 -4.52 6.26 18.62
N VAL A 249 -4.76 7.00 17.54
CA VAL A 249 -3.78 7.84 16.83
C VAL A 249 -4.25 9.28 16.86
N ASP A 250 -3.38 10.21 17.24
CA ASP A 250 -3.65 11.65 17.22
C ASP A 250 -3.78 12.16 15.78
N LEU A 251 -4.85 12.89 15.52
CA LEU A 251 -5.11 13.54 14.23
C LEU A 251 -4.69 15.02 14.22
N TYR A 252 -4.10 15.52 15.31
CA TYR A 252 -3.58 16.89 15.42
C TYR A 252 -4.61 18.02 15.15
N ASP A 253 -5.88 17.69 15.10
CA ASP A 253 -7.01 18.63 14.99
C ASP A 253 -7.87 18.68 16.27
N GLY A 254 -7.40 18.01 17.33
CA GLY A 254 -8.08 17.83 18.60
C GLY A 254 -8.98 16.59 18.64
N SER A 255 -8.95 15.76 17.60
CA SER A 255 -9.60 14.46 17.55
C SER A 255 -8.59 13.32 17.46
N THR A 256 -9.05 12.09 17.67
CA THR A 256 -8.26 10.87 17.56
C THR A 256 -8.94 9.87 16.64
N GLN A 257 -8.15 8.95 16.08
CA GLN A 257 -8.63 7.78 15.36
C GLN A 257 -8.43 6.54 16.22
N ALA A 258 -9.52 5.91 16.63
CA ALA A 258 -9.45 4.65 17.36
C ALA A 258 -8.91 3.52 16.46
N ILE A 259 -8.01 2.71 17.00
CA ILE A 259 -7.39 1.57 16.32
C ILE A 259 -7.83 0.28 16.98
N SER A 260 -8.53 -0.57 16.25
CA SER A 260 -9.11 -1.82 16.77
C SER A 260 -8.27 -3.05 16.46
N GLY A 261 -7.17 -2.92 15.72
CA GLY A 261 -6.29 -4.03 15.36
C GLY A 261 -5.39 -3.70 14.18
N ALA A 262 -4.52 -4.63 13.83
CA ALA A 262 -3.65 -4.52 12.66
C ALA A 262 -4.36 -4.97 11.37
N GLY A 263 -3.83 -4.57 10.23
CA GLY A 263 -4.29 -4.96 8.90
C GLY A 263 -3.14 -5.00 7.90
N GLU A 264 -3.30 -5.77 6.85
CA GLU A 264 -2.37 -5.81 5.73
C GLU A 264 -2.64 -4.64 4.78
N ALA A 265 -1.57 -4.00 4.33
CA ALA A 265 -1.65 -2.94 3.33
C ALA A 265 -1.89 -3.52 1.92
N GLU A 266 -2.63 -2.80 1.09
CA GLU A 266 -2.92 -3.20 -0.30
C GLU A 266 -2.46 -2.13 -1.29
N VAL A 267 -1.87 -2.53 -2.42
CA VAL A 267 -1.45 -1.58 -3.47
C VAL A 267 -2.66 -0.83 -4.03
N GLY A 268 -2.60 0.50 -3.96
CA GLY A 268 -3.70 1.40 -4.34
C GLY A 268 -4.62 1.80 -3.18
N GLN A 269 -4.40 1.24 -1.97
CA GLN A 269 -5.15 1.61 -0.78
C GLN A 269 -4.85 3.06 -0.37
N LYS A 270 -5.89 3.79 0.00
CA LYS A 270 -5.75 5.09 0.66
C LYS A 270 -5.36 4.88 2.10
N VAL A 271 -4.38 5.63 2.54
CA VAL A 271 -3.79 5.54 3.87
C VAL A 271 -3.55 6.93 4.43
N THR A 272 -3.52 7.01 5.74
CA THR A 272 -3.20 8.22 6.50
C THR A 272 -2.00 7.93 7.38
N ARG A 273 -1.07 8.89 7.46
CA ARG A 273 0.05 8.86 8.40
C ARG A 273 -0.13 9.96 9.44
N SER A 274 0.16 9.64 10.69
CA SER A 274 0.31 10.60 11.77
C SER A 274 1.73 10.60 12.32
N GLY A 275 2.27 11.79 12.55
CA GLY A 275 3.62 11.97 13.10
C GLY A 275 3.83 13.38 13.67
N SER A 276 4.72 13.52 14.65
CA SER A 276 4.82 14.74 15.44
C SER A 276 5.56 15.92 14.80
N THR A 277 6.25 15.69 13.67
CA THR A 277 6.90 16.78 12.93
C THR A 277 5.93 17.40 11.92
N THR A 278 5.34 16.57 11.08
CA THR A 278 4.50 17.04 9.98
C THR A 278 3.01 16.72 10.19
N GLN A 279 2.65 16.18 11.37
CA GLN A 279 1.29 15.88 11.78
C GLN A 279 0.63 14.85 10.86
N VAL A 280 -0.55 15.13 10.29
CA VAL A 280 -1.35 14.17 9.52
C VAL A 280 -1.23 14.42 8.02
N HIS A 281 -0.91 13.38 7.28
CA HIS A 281 -0.87 13.41 5.83
C HIS A 281 -1.48 12.14 5.23
N ASP A 282 -2.25 12.33 4.16
CA ASP A 282 -2.87 11.26 3.41
C ASP A 282 -2.03 10.86 2.20
N GLY A 283 -2.23 9.64 1.74
CA GLY A 283 -1.61 9.16 0.52
C GLY A 283 -2.15 7.83 0.03
N THR A 284 -1.32 7.13 -0.73
CA THR A 284 -1.71 5.87 -1.37
C THR A 284 -0.54 4.91 -1.33
N VAL A 285 -0.79 3.66 -0.99
CA VAL A 285 0.20 2.58 -1.10
C VAL A 285 0.58 2.36 -2.57
N LYS A 286 1.86 2.44 -2.88
CA LYS A 286 2.41 2.30 -4.25
C LYS A 286 2.93 0.90 -4.53
N ALA A 287 3.64 0.32 -3.56
CA ALA A 287 4.18 -1.03 -3.65
C ALA A 287 4.27 -1.67 -2.26
N LEU A 288 4.40 -2.97 -2.24
CA LEU A 288 4.68 -3.77 -1.06
C LEU A 288 6.00 -4.50 -1.26
N ASP A 289 6.54 -5.05 -0.18
CA ASP A 289 7.82 -5.76 -0.19
C ASP A 289 8.96 -4.92 -0.80
N ALA A 290 8.97 -3.62 -0.47
CA ALA A 290 10.02 -2.70 -0.87
C ALA A 290 11.27 -2.89 -0.01
N SER A 291 12.45 -2.59 -0.58
CA SER A 291 13.72 -2.58 0.13
C SER A 291 14.35 -1.20 0.04
N VAL A 292 14.89 -0.71 1.16
CA VAL A 292 15.62 0.56 1.23
C VAL A 292 16.99 0.33 1.81
N SER A 293 18.04 0.83 1.16
CA SER A 293 19.41 0.76 1.63
C SER A 293 19.80 2.09 2.28
N TYR A 294 19.89 2.05 3.59
CA TYR A 294 20.38 3.14 4.42
C TYR A 294 21.89 3.01 4.64
N PRO A 295 22.60 4.04 5.13
CA PRO A 295 24.00 3.92 5.54
C PRO A 295 24.24 2.82 6.59
N GLU A 296 23.26 2.57 7.45
CA GLU A 296 23.31 1.58 8.53
C GLU A 296 23.04 0.16 8.04
N GLY A 297 22.45 0.00 6.85
CA GLY A 297 22.13 -1.28 6.23
C GLY A 297 20.80 -1.28 5.49
N THR A 298 20.47 -2.41 4.88
CA THR A 298 19.23 -2.55 4.11
C THR A 298 18.07 -2.99 5.02
N VAL A 299 16.92 -2.37 4.83
CA VAL A 299 15.63 -2.77 5.40
C VAL A 299 14.75 -3.31 4.29
N GLU A 300 14.12 -4.46 4.52
CA GLU A 300 13.32 -5.18 3.54
C GLU A 300 11.86 -5.33 3.97
N GLY A 301 10.99 -5.71 3.04
CA GLY A 301 9.58 -6.01 3.33
C GLY A 301 8.72 -4.77 3.61
N LEU A 302 9.16 -3.58 3.21
CA LEU A 302 8.50 -2.31 3.53
C LEU A 302 7.30 -2.03 2.63
N ILE A 303 6.35 -1.25 3.17
CA ILE A 303 5.24 -0.64 2.44
C ILE A 303 5.74 0.68 1.86
N GLN A 304 5.68 0.84 0.54
CA GLN A 304 6.01 2.09 -0.16
C GLN A 304 4.74 2.92 -0.40
N THR A 305 4.78 4.21 -0.08
CA THR A 305 3.65 5.14 -0.29
C THR A 305 4.10 6.43 -0.95
N ASP A 306 3.14 7.26 -1.39
CA ASP A 306 3.35 8.66 -1.74
C ASP A 306 2.95 9.63 -0.60
N VAL A 307 2.84 9.14 0.61
CA VAL A 307 2.71 9.98 1.80
C VAL A 307 4.04 10.67 2.05
N CYS A 308 4.02 11.96 2.33
CA CYS A 308 5.22 12.66 2.77
C CYS A 308 5.55 12.36 4.23
N ALA A 309 6.82 12.45 4.59
CA ALA A 309 7.30 12.46 5.97
C ALA A 309 8.63 13.23 6.03
N GLU A 310 8.95 13.79 7.19
CA GLU A 310 10.18 14.54 7.42
C GLU A 310 10.94 14.00 8.63
N PRO A 311 12.22 14.42 8.82
CA PRO A 311 12.96 14.10 10.02
C PRO A 311 12.13 14.44 11.26
N GLY A 312 11.84 13.42 12.01
CA GLY A 312 10.90 13.59 13.08
C GLY A 312 9.64 12.72 13.00
N ASP A 313 9.35 12.06 11.92
CA ASP A 313 8.16 11.21 11.77
C ASP A 313 8.44 9.70 11.93
N SER A 314 9.69 9.31 12.26
CA SER A 314 10.11 7.90 12.45
C SER A 314 9.33 7.18 13.54
N GLY A 315 8.85 5.99 13.24
CA GLY A 315 8.01 5.18 14.12
C GLY A 315 6.54 5.58 14.09
N GLY A 316 6.17 6.72 13.47
CA GLY A 316 4.81 7.21 13.40
C GLY A 316 3.85 6.28 12.68
N SER A 317 2.57 6.43 12.97
CA SER A 317 1.49 5.54 12.56
C SER A 317 1.14 5.67 11.08
N LEU A 318 1.11 4.57 10.33
CA LEU A 318 0.38 4.47 9.06
C LEU A 318 -0.87 3.63 9.28
N PHE A 319 -2.04 4.14 8.92
CA PHE A 319 -3.30 3.46 9.18
C PHE A 319 -4.33 3.69 8.05
N ALA A 320 -5.39 2.88 8.04
CA ALA A 320 -6.56 3.06 7.20
C ALA A 320 -7.82 2.70 7.98
N GLY A 321 -8.69 3.70 8.24
CA GLY A 321 -9.80 3.55 9.16
C GLY A 321 -9.30 3.15 10.55
N ASP A 322 -9.80 2.04 11.07
CA ASP A 322 -9.43 1.50 12.39
C ASP A 322 -8.30 0.46 12.38
N LYS A 323 -7.54 0.37 11.28
CA LYS A 323 -6.47 -0.64 11.13
C LYS A 323 -5.08 -0.03 11.09
N ALA A 324 -4.22 -0.49 11.99
CA ALA A 324 -2.79 -0.21 11.99
C ALA A 324 -2.11 -0.97 10.83
N LEU A 325 -1.39 -0.29 9.96
CA LEU A 325 -0.76 -0.87 8.78
C LEU A 325 0.75 -0.85 8.84
N GLY A 326 1.36 0.28 9.26
CA GLY A 326 2.81 0.45 9.19
C GLY A 326 3.37 1.42 10.22
N LEU A 327 4.70 1.33 10.42
CA LEU A 327 5.51 2.25 11.21
C LEU A 327 6.45 2.99 10.26
N THR A 328 6.54 4.31 10.37
CA THR A 328 7.43 5.12 9.52
C THR A 328 8.88 4.70 9.69
N SER A 329 9.51 4.21 8.63
CA SER A 329 10.93 3.84 8.61
C SER A 329 11.79 4.99 8.07
N GLY A 330 11.58 5.38 6.83
CA GLY A 330 12.32 6.45 6.20
C GLY A 330 11.73 6.82 4.84
N GLY A 331 12.37 7.72 4.14
CA GLY A 331 11.87 8.18 2.84
C GLY A 331 12.71 9.26 2.21
N SER A 332 12.17 9.87 1.16
CA SER A 332 12.76 11.03 0.48
C SER A 332 11.71 12.10 0.19
N GLY A 333 12.15 13.33 -0.06
CA GLY A 333 11.27 14.49 -0.26
C GLY A 333 10.85 15.12 1.07
N ASP A 334 9.85 15.98 1.01
CA ASP A 334 9.30 16.73 2.15
C ASP A 334 7.79 16.95 1.96
N CYS A 335 7.11 17.50 2.97
CA CYS A 335 5.67 17.73 2.90
C CYS A 335 5.26 19.02 2.17
N SER A 336 6.22 19.80 1.68
CA SER A 336 5.96 20.98 0.82
C SER A 336 6.03 20.66 -0.67
N SER A 337 6.94 19.79 -1.07
CA SER A 337 7.15 19.40 -2.48
C SER A 337 6.63 18.00 -2.84
N GLY A 338 6.23 17.25 -1.83
CA GLY A 338 5.83 15.85 -1.94
C GLY A 338 6.97 14.90 -1.60
N GLY A 339 6.60 13.69 -1.17
CA GLY A 339 7.56 12.71 -0.68
C GLY A 339 7.18 11.28 -1.06
N GLU A 340 8.13 10.40 -0.82
CA GLU A 340 7.99 8.95 -0.89
C GLU A 340 8.47 8.39 0.45
N THR A 341 7.58 7.69 1.15
CA THR A 341 7.87 7.17 2.49
C THR A 341 7.66 5.67 2.53
N TYR A 342 8.53 5.01 3.27
CA TYR A 342 8.53 3.57 3.47
C TYR A 342 8.17 3.25 4.92
N PHE A 343 7.37 2.20 5.11
CA PHE A 343 6.85 1.83 6.42
C PHE A 343 7.10 0.35 6.68
N GLN A 344 7.53 0.05 7.90
CA GLN A 344 7.58 -1.32 8.40
C GLN A 344 6.16 -1.84 8.63
N PRO A 345 5.74 -2.98 8.06
CA PRO A 345 4.42 -3.54 8.31
C PRO A 345 4.19 -3.86 9.79
N VAL A 346 3.05 -3.37 10.34
CA VAL A 346 2.67 -3.61 11.75
C VAL A 346 2.38 -5.08 12.02
N PRO A 347 1.67 -5.85 11.17
CA PRO A 347 1.45 -7.26 11.42
C PRO A 347 2.75 -8.04 11.65
N ALA A 348 3.77 -7.81 10.82
CA ALA A 348 5.08 -8.45 10.96
C ALA A 348 5.81 -8.04 12.24
N ALA A 349 5.68 -6.78 12.66
CA ALA A 349 6.25 -6.30 13.93
C ALA A 349 5.56 -6.95 15.15
N LEU A 350 4.23 -7.03 15.14
CA LEU A 350 3.45 -7.67 16.20
C LEU A 350 3.78 -9.16 16.33
N ASP A 351 3.84 -9.87 15.22
CA ASP A 351 4.19 -11.30 15.20
C ASP A 351 5.58 -11.54 15.77
N ALA A 352 6.56 -10.73 15.35
CA ALA A 352 7.95 -10.87 15.80
C ALA A 352 8.11 -10.56 17.30
N LEU A 353 7.35 -9.60 17.83
CA LEU A 353 7.43 -9.12 19.21
C LEU A 353 6.44 -9.83 20.15
N GLY A 354 5.56 -10.69 19.62
CA GLY A 354 4.50 -11.34 20.39
C GLY A 354 3.49 -10.35 21.00
N ALA A 355 3.35 -9.16 20.41
CA ALA A 355 2.49 -8.09 20.92
C ALA A 355 1.14 -8.04 20.22
N THR A 356 0.16 -7.37 20.82
CA THR A 356 -1.17 -7.15 20.25
C THR A 356 -1.58 -5.70 20.34
N ILE A 357 -2.32 -5.21 19.33
CA ILE A 357 -2.96 -3.88 19.39
C ILE A 357 -4.02 -3.86 20.50
N GLY A 358 -4.07 -2.82 21.30
CA GLY A 358 -5.13 -2.55 22.27
C GLY A 358 -4.65 -2.34 23.66
#